data_72fac5b18449e0b383491835e01d1916
#
_entry.id   72fac5b18449e0b383491835e01d1916
#
_cell.length_a   1.000
_cell.length_b   1.000
_cell.length_c   1.000
_cell.angle_alpha   90.00
_cell.angle_beta   90.00
_cell.angle_gamma   90.00
#
_symmetry.space_group_name_H-M   'P 1'
#
loop_
_entity.id
_entity.type
_entity.pdbx_description
1 polymer ?
#
loop_
_entity_poly.entity_id
_entity_poly.type
_entity_poly.pdbx_seq_one_letter_code
_entity_poly.pdbx_strand_id
1 'polypeptide(L)'
;MKKFLKLVGILAGLTVLAVIVIVALMPWMDRWGATEAEIAASFPGDELIPLPAISYNRAVTVNATPEEIYPWIVQLGAERGGMYSYTWFETNILQCELINADRIHEEWQGLKKGDLVKMCPGDFGPTPYEVVLIEPNNAIVLGHKRSTPQSGSVDQEDGQWSDVWQFVLLPQTDGTTRLVLRSRDMKTGGFWDIIRPGVFIMERGMLLGIKERAEGMSGR
;
A
#
# COMPACT_ATOMS: atom_id res chain seq x y z
N MET A 1 0.77 -16.44 44.16
CA MET A 1 2.02 -15.84 43.68
C MET A 1 2.75 -16.70 42.64
N LYS A 2 3.18 -17.96 42.97
CA LYS A 2 3.92 -18.83 42.00
C LYS A 2 3.17 -19.14 40.70
N LYS A 3 1.84 -19.38 40.74
CA LYS A 3 1.02 -19.61 39.52
C LYS A 3 0.93 -18.37 38.66
N PHE A 4 0.78 -17.18 39.23
CA PHE A 4 0.76 -15.91 38.55
C PHE A 4 2.10 -15.61 37.83
N LEU A 5 3.23 -15.79 38.53
CA LEU A 5 4.57 -15.65 37.94
C LEU A 5 4.82 -16.62 36.80
N LYS A 6 4.32 -17.87 36.87
CA LYS A 6 4.39 -18.84 35.78
C LYS A 6 3.57 -18.36 34.57
N LEU A 7 2.36 -17.86 34.81
CA LEU A 7 1.49 -17.34 33.71
C LEU A 7 2.16 -16.15 33.03
N VAL A 8 2.69 -15.18 33.79
CA VAL A 8 3.42 -14.02 33.21
C VAL A 8 4.64 -14.50 32.44
N GLY A 9 5.39 -15.47 32.91
CA GLY A 9 6.55 -16.03 32.21
C GLY A 9 6.14 -16.71 30.86
N ILE A 10 5.02 -17.46 30.85
CA ILE A 10 4.50 -18.08 29.64
C ILE A 10 4.06 -17.01 28.64
N LEU A 11 3.31 -16.00 29.09
CA LEU A 11 2.86 -14.90 28.20
C LEU A 11 4.05 -14.13 27.62
N ALA A 12 5.05 -13.81 28.44
CA ALA A 12 6.27 -13.16 27.96
C ALA A 12 7.01 -14.03 26.93
N GLY A 13 7.14 -15.34 27.19
CA GLY A 13 7.73 -16.28 26.23
C GLY A 13 6.98 -16.35 24.90
N LEU A 14 5.63 -16.39 24.93
CA LEU A 14 4.80 -16.39 23.74
C LEU A 14 4.92 -15.06 22.96
N THR A 15 4.99 -13.93 23.66
CA THR A 15 5.19 -12.61 23.02
C THR A 15 6.54 -12.56 22.29
N VAL A 16 7.62 -12.99 22.97
CA VAL A 16 8.96 -13.04 22.34
C VAL A 16 8.96 -13.96 21.13
N LEU A 17 8.35 -15.15 21.23
CA LEU A 17 8.24 -16.07 20.11
C LEU A 17 7.46 -15.45 18.94
N ALA A 18 6.33 -14.78 19.20
CA ALA A 18 5.54 -14.09 18.20
C ALA A 18 6.36 -13.00 17.48
N VAL A 19 7.12 -12.20 18.22
CA VAL A 19 8.01 -11.19 17.64
C VAL A 19 9.07 -11.83 16.74
N ILE A 20 9.72 -12.90 17.20
CA ILE A 20 10.72 -13.63 16.40
C ILE A 20 10.11 -14.15 15.10
N VAL A 21 8.92 -14.75 15.17
CA VAL A 21 8.20 -15.25 13.98
C VAL A 21 7.86 -14.11 13.01
N ILE A 22 7.34 -13.00 13.52
CA ILE A 22 7.02 -11.82 12.70
C ILE A 22 8.27 -11.31 11.98
N VAL A 23 9.38 -11.13 12.71
CA VAL A 23 10.65 -10.67 12.12
C VAL A 23 11.17 -11.65 11.07
N ALA A 24 11.09 -12.95 11.33
CA ALA A 24 11.49 -13.96 10.35
C ALA A 24 10.64 -13.99 9.09
N LEU A 25 9.36 -13.58 9.18
CA LEU A 25 8.43 -13.51 8.04
C LEU A 25 8.54 -12.19 7.26
N MET A 26 9.16 -11.15 7.79
CA MET A 26 9.26 -9.84 7.11
C MET A 26 9.80 -9.93 5.68
N PRO A 27 10.89 -10.65 5.36
CA PRO A 27 11.37 -10.73 3.98
C PRO A 27 10.36 -11.35 3.01
N TRP A 28 9.55 -12.29 3.48
CA TRP A 28 8.45 -12.86 2.70
C TRP A 28 7.30 -11.88 2.53
N MET A 29 6.93 -11.14 3.58
CA MET A 29 5.89 -10.10 3.53
C MET A 29 6.23 -9.00 2.54
N ASP A 30 7.51 -8.63 2.44
CA ASP A 30 7.98 -7.57 1.54
C ASP A 30 7.92 -7.96 0.07
N ARG A 31 7.92 -9.25 -0.22
CA ARG A 31 7.98 -9.82 -1.58
C ARG A 31 6.78 -10.70 -1.91
N TRP A 32 5.71 -10.57 -1.11
CA TRP A 32 4.54 -11.43 -1.21
C TRP A 32 3.93 -11.41 -2.60
N GLY A 33 3.87 -12.58 -3.25
CA GLY A 33 3.28 -12.77 -4.57
C GLY A 33 4.09 -12.22 -5.74
N ALA A 34 5.13 -11.42 -5.50
CA ALA A 34 6.01 -10.92 -6.56
C ALA A 34 7.03 -11.96 -6.99
N THR A 35 7.33 -12.00 -8.28
CA THR A 35 8.39 -12.82 -8.87
C THR A 35 9.73 -12.10 -8.79
N GLU A 36 10.85 -12.85 -8.90
CA GLU A 36 12.20 -12.26 -8.97
C GLU A 36 12.35 -11.32 -10.16
N ALA A 37 11.71 -11.64 -11.30
CA ALA A 37 11.71 -10.78 -12.48
C ALA A 37 10.99 -9.45 -12.22
N GLU A 38 9.84 -9.46 -11.54
CA GLU A 38 9.11 -8.25 -11.16
C GLU A 38 9.90 -7.39 -10.15
N ILE A 39 10.60 -8.03 -9.20
CA ILE A 39 11.43 -7.33 -8.21
C ILE A 39 12.61 -6.64 -8.89
N ALA A 40 13.22 -7.29 -9.89
CA ALA A 40 14.37 -6.76 -10.63
C ALA A 40 13.98 -5.78 -11.74
N ALA A 41 12.73 -5.75 -12.17
CA ALA A 41 12.26 -4.86 -13.24
C ALA A 41 12.30 -3.40 -12.80
N SER A 42 12.47 -2.50 -13.77
CA SER A 42 12.24 -1.07 -13.58
C SER A 42 10.80 -0.72 -13.89
N PHE A 43 10.16 0.03 -13.02
CA PHE A 43 8.78 0.49 -13.18
C PHE A 43 8.70 2.03 -13.19
N PRO A 44 7.62 2.60 -13.77
CA PRO A 44 7.37 4.04 -13.71
C PRO A 44 7.42 4.56 -12.27
N GLY A 45 8.20 5.60 -12.01
CA GLY A 45 8.38 6.19 -10.68
C GLY A 45 9.60 5.67 -9.90
N ASP A 46 10.33 4.65 -10.37
CA ASP A 46 11.56 4.17 -9.72
C ASP A 46 12.66 5.25 -9.71
N GLU A 47 12.66 6.13 -10.72
CA GLU A 47 13.58 7.26 -10.87
C GLU A 47 13.39 8.34 -9.79
N LEU A 48 12.23 8.38 -9.14
CA LEU A 48 11.96 9.35 -8.06
C LEU A 48 12.74 9.02 -6.78
N ILE A 49 12.96 7.72 -6.53
CA ILE A 49 13.78 7.22 -5.43
C ILE A 49 14.69 6.08 -5.97
N PRO A 50 15.77 6.40 -6.68
CA PRO A 50 16.60 5.40 -7.34
C PRO A 50 17.35 4.48 -6.35
N LEU A 51 17.63 4.97 -5.15
CA LEU A 51 18.33 4.24 -4.09
C LEU A 51 17.50 4.27 -2.80
N PRO A 52 16.40 3.50 -2.72
CA PRO A 52 15.58 3.46 -1.51
C PRO A 52 16.32 2.78 -0.36
N ALA A 53 16.04 3.22 0.88
CA ALA A 53 16.49 2.51 2.08
C ALA A 53 15.78 1.16 2.24
N ILE A 54 14.52 1.08 1.76
CA ILE A 54 13.74 -0.14 1.69
C ILE A 54 12.81 -0.13 0.48
N SER A 55 12.53 -1.32 -0.09
CA SER A 55 11.53 -1.50 -1.14
C SER A 55 10.68 -2.73 -0.85
N TYR A 56 9.37 -2.55 -0.93
CA TYR A 56 8.40 -3.65 -0.88
C TYR A 56 7.88 -3.91 -2.29
N ASN A 57 7.73 -5.18 -2.64
CA ASN A 57 7.22 -5.59 -3.95
C ASN A 57 6.18 -6.67 -3.73
N ARG A 58 4.92 -6.34 -3.89
CA ARG A 58 3.80 -7.27 -3.71
C ARG A 58 3.01 -7.38 -4.99
N ALA A 59 2.50 -8.56 -5.29
CA ALA A 59 1.79 -8.74 -6.54
C ALA A 59 0.71 -9.82 -6.44
N VAL A 60 -0.31 -9.68 -7.29
CA VAL A 60 -1.35 -10.70 -7.51
C VAL A 60 -1.62 -10.85 -9.00
N THR A 61 -1.99 -12.05 -9.42
CA THR A 61 -2.57 -12.26 -10.76
C THR A 61 -4.06 -12.00 -10.68
N VAL A 62 -4.57 -11.17 -11.59
CA VAL A 62 -5.98 -10.82 -11.73
C VAL A 62 -6.47 -11.37 -13.06
N ASN A 63 -7.58 -12.12 -13.06
CA ASN A 63 -8.22 -12.64 -14.28
C ASN A 63 -9.13 -11.57 -14.88
N ALA A 64 -8.51 -10.45 -15.28
CA ALA A 64 -9.14 -9.30 -15.91
C ALA A 64 -8.07 -8.54 -16.72
N THR A 65 -8.53 -7.71 -17.66
CA THR A 65 -7.63 -6.87 -18.46
C THR A 65 -7.18 -5.64 -17.66
N PRO A 66 -6.10 -4.95 -18.06
CA PRO A 66 -5.71 -3.69 -17.44
C PRO A 66 -6.84 -2.65 -17.41
N GLU A 67 -7.66 -2.59 -18.46
CA GLU A 67 -8.79 -1.67 -18.59
C GLU A 67 -9.89 -1.92 -17.55
N GLU A 68 -10.07 -3.17 -17.14
CA GLU A 68 -11.03 -3.57 -16.11
C GLU A 68 -10.49 -3.34 -14.69
N ILE A 69 -9.17 -3.40 -14.50
CA ILE A 69 -8.51 -3.21 -13.19
C ILE A 69 -8.27 -1.73 -12.90
N TYR A 70 -7.80 -0.99 -13.90
CA TYR A 70 -7.34 0.39 -13.76
C TYR A 70 -8.36 1.33 -13.09
N PRO A 71 -9.67 1.29 -13.43
CA PRO A 71 -10.67 2.15 -12.80
C PRO A 71 -10.77 1.96 -11.27
N TRP A 72 -10.50 0.76 -10.76
CA TRP A 72 -10.47 0.50 -9.32
C TRP A 72 -9.29 1.18 -8.63
N ILE A 73 -8.13 1.24 -9.31
CA ILE A 73 -6.95 1.94 -8.78
C ILE A 73 -7.17 3.46 -8.84
N VAL A 74 -7.76 3.98 -9.93
CA VAL A 74 -8.07 5.39 -10.09
C VAL A 74 -8.94 5.92 -8.97
N GLN A 75 -9.93 5.16 -8.51
CA GLN A 75 -10.83 5.61 -7.45
C GLN A 75 -10.38 5.27 -6.02
N LEU A 76 -9.14 4.77 -5.78
CA LEU A 76 -8.59 4.60 -4.45
C LEU A 76 -8.61 5.90 -3.64
N GLY A 77 -8.81 5.78 -2.34
CA GLY A 77 -8.77 6.88 -1.39
C GLY A 77 -9.95 6.93 -0.44
N ALA A 78 -9.73 7.43 0.76
CA ALA A 78 -10.68 7.43 1.87
C ALA A 78 -11.98 8.20 1.60
N GLU A 79 -11.89 9.29 0.83
CA GLU A 79 -13.06 10.13 0.47
C GLU A 79 -13.60 9.76 -0.93
N ARG A 80 -13.24 8.58 -1.43
CA ARG A 80 -13.58 8.05 -2.76
C ARG A 80 -13.96 6.58 -2.63
N GLY A 81 -13.37 5.69 -3.43
CA GLY A 81 -13.66 4.26 -3.44
C GLY A 81 -13.19 3.46 -2.22
N GLY A 82 -12.51 4.09 -1.26
CA GLY A 82 -11.88 3.41 -0.13
C GLY A 82 -10.54 2.79 -0.49
N MET A 83 -10.05 1.89 0.36
CA MET A 83 -8.76 1.22 0.18
C MET A 83 -8.92 -0.27 -0.19
N TYR A 84 -10.16 -0.76 -0.31
CA TYR A 84 -10.51 -2.15 -0.62
C TYR A 84 -9.88 -3.20 0.29
N SER A 85 -9.47 -2.80 1.48
CA SER A 85 -8.82 -3.62 2.45
C SER A 85 -9.81 -4.17 3.50
N TYR A 86 -9.33 -4.41 4.71
CA TYR A 86 -10.13 -5.01 5.77
C TYR A 86 -10.89 -3.93 6.57
N THR A 87 -12.12 -3.62 6.18
CA THR A 87 -12.98 -2.58 6.80
C THR A 87 -13.03 -2.70 8.33
N TRP A 88 -13.12 -3.94 8.86
CA TRP A 88 -13.12 -4.13 10.32
C TRP A 88 -11.83 -3.62 10.96
N PHE A 89 -10.67 -3.90 10.36
CA PHE A 89 -9.36 -3.46 10.87
C PHE A 89 -9.20 -1.94 10.71
N GLU A 90 -9.61 -1.41 9.56
CA GLU A 90 -9.60 0.03 9.27
C GLU A 90 -10.42 0.80 10.30
N THR A 91 -11.66 0.37 10.56
CA THR A 91 -12.58 1.05 11.46
C THR A 91 -12.21 0.86 12.94
N ASN A 92 -11.93 -0.39 13.38
CA ASN A 92 -11.80 -0.68 14.81
C ASN A 92 -10.38 -0.55 15.35
N ILE A 93 -9.36 -0.72 14.50
CA ILE A 93 -7.95 -0.64 14.93
C ILE A 93 -7.33 0.68 14.48
N LEU A 94 -7.49 1.05 13.21
CA LEU A 94 -6.92 2.29 12.67
C LEU A 94 -7.83 3.51 12.90
N GLN A 95 -9.09 3.29 13.31
CA GLN A 95 -10.11 4.33 13.50
C GLN A 95 -10.36 5.18 12.24
N CYS A 96 -10.13 4.59 11.07
CA CYS A 96 -10.43 5.16 9.77
C CYS A 96 -11.74 4.56 9.27
N GLU A 97 -12.82 5.31 9.33
CA GLU A 97 -14.14 4.89 8.82
C GLU A 97 -14.16 4.93 7.30
N LEU A 98 -13.64 3.89 6.66
CA LEU A 98 -13.60 3.77 5.20
C LEU A 98 -14.84 3.06 4.67
N ILE A 99 -15.39 3.58 3.59
CA ILE A 99 -16.41 2.92 2.78
C ILE A 99 -15.71 2.35 1.55
N ASN A 100 -15.62 1.02 1.45
CA ASN A 100 -15.04 0.36 0.28
C ASN A 100 -16.12 0.18 -0.80
N ALA A 101 -15.98 0.88 -1.92
CA ALA A 101 -16.92 0.84 -3.05
C ALA A 101 -17.00 -0.58 -3.65
N ASP A 102 -18.20 -0.95 -4.08
CA ASP A 102 -18.52 -2.23 -4.73
C ASP A 102 -18.70 -2.10 -6.25
N ARG A 103 -18.61 -0.87 -6.78
CA ARG A 103 -18.72 -0.54 -8.21
C ARG A 103 -17.79 0.61 -8.59
N ILE A 104 -17.61 0.79 -9.89
CA ILE A 104 -16.94 1.98 -10.43
C ILE A 104 -17.90 3.16 -10.37
N HIS A 105 -17.41 4.29 -9.89
CA HIS A 105 -18.09 5.56 -9.82
C HIS A 105 -17.44 6.52 -10.83
N GLU A 106 -18.22 7.01 -11.78
CA GLU A 106 -17.74 7.92 -12.85
C GLU A 106 -17.16 9.21 -12.29
N GLU A 107 -17.76 9.74 -11.22
CA GLU A 107 -17.32 10.95 -10.55
C GLU A 107 -15.93 10.84 -9.92
N TRP A 108 -15.42 9.61 -9.69
CA TRP A 108 -14.09 9.37 -9.14
C TRP A 108 -13.04 8.98 -10.17
N GLN A 109 -13.42 8.91 -11.45
CA GLN A 109 -12.49 8.53 -12.51
C GLN A 109 -11.61 9.69 -13.04
N GLY A 110 -11.83 10.91 -12.55
CA GLY A 110 -11.10 12.10 -12.98
C GLY A 110 -9.78 12.36 -12.25
N LEU A 111 -9.10 11.34 -11.70
CA LEU A 111 -7.82 11.49 -10.99
C LEU A 111 -6.75 12.09 -11.91
N LYS A 112 -6.00 13.08 -11.40
CA LYS A 112 -4.96 13.81 -12.16
C LYS A 112 -3.68 13.89 -11.36
N LYS A 113 -2.58 14.12 -12.07
CA LYS A 113 -1.31 14.50 -11.44
C LYS A 113 -1.47 15.75 -10.57
N GLY A 114 -0.96 15.69 -9.34
CA GLY A 114 -1.07 16.72 -8.32
C GLY A 114 -2.28 16.59 -7.40
N ASP A 115 -3.26 15.71 -7.72
CA ASP A 115 -4.37 15.43 -6.81
C ASP A 115 -3.87 14.73 -5.55
N LEU A 116 -4.60 14.89 -4.45
CA LEU A 116 -4.28 14.26 -3.17
C LEU A 116 -5.17 13.03 -2.94
N VAL A 117 -4.55 11.93 -2.55
CA VAL A 117 -5.21 10.68 -2.17
C VAL A 117 -5.04 10.47 -0.68
N LYS A 118 -6.14 10.61 0.08
CA LYS A 118 -6.15 10.38 1.52
C LYS A 118 -6.28 8.89 1.84
N MET A 119 -5.58 8.45 2.87
CA MET A 119 -5.69 7.09 3.40
C MET A 119 -6.73 6.97 4.51
N CYS A 120 -7.10 8.07 5.15
CA CYS A 120 -8.07 8.16 6.22
C CYS A 120 -8.98 9.38 6.02
N PRO A 121 -10.27 9.34 6.38
CA PRO A 121 -11.18 10.47 6.24
C PRO A 121 -10.81 11.62 7.19
N GLY A 122 -11.21 12.83 6.81
CA GLY A 122 -10.99 14.05 7.61
C GLY A 122 -9.52 14.44 7.73
N ASP A 123 -9.17 15.01 8.88
CA ASP A 123 -7.82 15.51 9.17
C ASP A 123 -7.00 14.51 10.04
N PHE A 124 -7.57 13.35 10.30
CA PHE A 124 -6.93 12.27 11.04
C PHE A 124 -6.24 11.31 10.08
N GLY A 125 -5.04 10.87 10.44
CA GLY A 125 -4.32 9.87 9.67
C GLY A 125 -2.99 10.37 9.09
N PRO A 126 -2.36 9.57 8.23
CA PRO A 126 -1.13 9.96 7.58
C PRO A 126 -1.37 11.08 6.56
N THR A 127 -0.31 11.83 6.25
CA THR A 127 -0.32 12.82 5.17
C THR A 127 -0.86 12.20 3.88
N PRO A 128 -1.75 12.89 3.15
CA PRO A 128 -2.24 12.41 1.87
C PRO A 128 -1.11 12.24 0.85
N TYR A 129 -1.19 11.19 0.04
CA TYR A 129 -0.30 10.99 -1.10
C TYR A 129 -0.63 11.97 -2.23
N GLU A 130 0.39 12.57 -2.85
CA GLU A 130 0.24 13.30 -4.11
C GLU A 130 0.32 12.32 -5.29
N VAL A 131 -0.55 12.49 -6.27
CA VAL A 131 -0.48 11.76 -7.54
C VAL A 131 0.68 12.32 -8.37
N VAL A 132 1.73 11.51 -8.53
CA VAL A 132 2.97 11.93 -9.22
C VAL A 132 2.92 11.63 -10.71
N LEU A 133 2.40 10.45 -11.04
CA LEU A 133 2.33 9.97 -12.43
C LEU A 133 1.05 9.17 -12.63
N ILE A 134 0.46 9.35 -13.81
CA ILE A 134 -0.66 8.56 -14.32
C ILE A 134 -0.33 8.12 -15.75
N GLU A 135 -0.30 6.84 -15.97
CA GLU A 135 -0.25 6.20 -17.29
C GLU A 135 -1.48 5.30 -17.41
N PRO A 136 -2.51 5.71 -18.16
CA PRO A 136 -3.76 4.96 -18.24
C PRO A 136 -3.54 3.49 -18.61
N ASN A 137 -4.20 2.60 -17.88
CA ASN A 137 -4.12 1.14 -18.01
C ASN A 137 -2.71 0.54 -17.82
N ASN A 138 -1.74 1.32 -17.37
CA ASN A 138 -0.36 0.88 -17.16
C ASN A 138 0.10 1.11 -15.72
N ALA A 139 0.09 2.37 -15.25
CA ALA A 139 0.60 2.68 -13.91
C ALA A 139 -0.04 3.92 -13.28
N ILE A 140 -0.11 3.90 -11.95
CA ILE A 140 -0.35 5.08 -11.09
C ILE A 140 0.74 5.12 -10.04
N VAL A 141 1.39 6.28 -9.90
CA VAL A 141 2.42 6.51 -8.89
C VAL A 141 1.95 7.61 -7.95
N LEU A 142 1.94 7.29 -6.68
CA LEU A 142 1.65 8.20 -5.57
C LEU A 142 2.95 8.44 -4.78
N GLY A 143 3.10 9.60 -4.16
CA GLY A 143 4.30 9.89 -3.37
C GLY A 143 4.08 10.95 -2.31
N HIS A 144 4.95 10.96 -1.30
CA HIS A 144 5.10 12.06 -0.35
C HIS A 144 6.38 12.83 -0.63
N LYS A 145 6.27 14.15 -0.68
CA LYS A 145 7.46 15.00 -0.72
C LYS A 145 8.20 14.98 0.61
N ARG A 146 9.50 15.09 0.54
CA ARG A 146 10.33 15.14 1.73
C ARG A 146 10.23 16.50 2.40
N SER A 147 9.82 16.50 3.68
CA SER A 147 9.86 17.68 4.53
C SER A 147 11.19 17.73 5.26
N THR A 148 11.89 18.86 5.19
CA THR A 148 13.08 19.10 6.01
C THR A 148 12.69 19.95 7.21
N PRO A 149 12.92 19.49 8.46
CA PRO A 149 12.65 20.30 9.64
C PRO A 149 13.52 21.56 9.61
N GLN A 150 12.91 22.73 9.57
CA GLN A 150 13.61 24.00 9.75
C GLN A 150 13.41 24.52 11.17
N SER A 151 14.50 24.87 11.84
CA SER A 151 14.43 25.46 13.19
C SER A 151 13.66 26.77 13.18
N GLY A 152 12.41 26.75 13.67
CA GLY A 152 11.59 27.96 13.88
C GLY A 152 10.65 28.36 12.73
N SER A 153 10.45 27.54 11.70
CA SER A 153 9.53 27.80 10.58
C SER A 153 8.81 26.54 10.11
N VAL A 154 7.78 26.72 9.27
CA VAL A 154 7.07 25.64 8.60
C VAL A 154 8.06 24.74 7.85
N ASP A 155 7.91 23.42 7.96
CA ASP A 155 8.70 22.44 7.21
C ASP A 155 8.73 22.83 5.72
N GLN A 156 9.93 22.98 5.17
CA GLN A 156 10.10 23.33 3.76
C GLN A 156 10.32 22.03 2.95
N GLU A 157 9.50 21.83 1.92
CA GLU A 157 9.71 20.77 0.94
C GLU A 157 10.98 21.08 0.12
N ASP A 158 11.92 20.12 0.04
CA ASP A 158 13.14 20.24 -0.76
C ASP A 158 12.97 19.77 -2.22
N GLY A 159 11.73 19.47 -2.60
CA GLY A 159 11.37 18.96 -3.93
C GLY A 159 11.75 17.49 -4.16
N GLN A 160 12.31 16.80 -3.16
CA GLN A 160 12.61 15.38 -3.23
C GLN A 160 11.47 14.55 -2.67
N TRP A 161 11.39 13.27 -3.07
CA TRP A 161 10.40 12.33 -2.56
C TRP A 161 10.96 11.60 -1.34
N SER A 162 10.13 11.40 -0.32
CA SER A 162 10.46 10.59 0.86
C SER A 162 10.08 9.14 0.66
N ASP A 163 8.97 8.91 -0.01
CA ASP A 163 8.46 7.60 -0.38
C ASP A 163 7.57 7.70 -1.63
N VAL A 164 7.48 6.59 -2.36
CA VAL A 164 6.56 6.43 -3.50
C VAL A 164 5.84 5.10 -3.41
N TRP A 165 4.61 5.09 -3.90
CA TRP A 165 3.72 3.95 -3.94
C TRP A 165 3.22 3.76 -5.36
N GLN A 166 3.63 2.66 -6.00
CA GLN A 166 3.47 2.42 -7.42
C GLN A 166 2.50 1.25 -7.64
N PHE A 167 1.44 1.50 -8.39
CA PHE A 167 0.52 0.48 -8.90
C PHE A 167 0.84 0.27 -10.37
N VAL A 168 1.25 -0.94 -10.73
CA VAL A 168 1.66 -1.27 -12.11
C VAL A 168 0.86 -2.46 -12.62
N LEU A 169 0.35 -2.34 -13.84
CA LEU A 169 -0.44 -3.37 -14.52
C LEU A 169 0.40 -3.98 -15.65
N LEU A 170 0.68 -5.27 -15.55
CA LEU A 170 1.48 -6.01 -16.51
C LEU A 170 0.59 -7.07 -17.19
N PRO A 171 0.04 -6.79 -18.40
CA PRO A 171 -0.78 -7.76 -19.11
C PRO A 171 0.03 -9.01 -19.46
N GLN A 172 -0.62 -10.16 -19.34
CA GLN A 172 -0.04 -11.48 -19.63
C GLN A 172 -0.61 -12.05 -20.94
N THR A 173 0.12 -12.96 -21.56
CA THR A 173 -0.29 -13.58 -22.83
C THR A 173 -1.50 -14.50 -22.71
N ASP A 174 -1.86 -14.91 -21.49
CA ASP A 174 -3.04 -15.73 -21.18
C ASP A 174 -4.32 -14.91 -20.91
N GLY A 175 -4.25 -13.59 -21.08
CA GLY A 175 -5.37 -12.66 -20.85
C GLY A 175 -5.53 -12.21 -19.41
N THR A 176 -4.69 -12.68 -18.48
CA THR A 176 -4.63 -12.18 -17.13
C THR A 176 -3.75 -10.93 -17.03
N THR A 177 -3.83 -10.21 -15.91
CA THR A 177 -2.94 -9.09 -15.62
C THR A 177 -2.25 -9.30 -14.27
N ARG A 178 -0.94 -9.03 -14.22
CA ARG A 178 -0.23 -8.92 -12.96
C ARG A 178 -0.41 -7.51 -12.41
N LEU A 179 -1.07 -7.39 -11.28
CA LEU A 179 -1.14 -6.15 -10.51
C LEU A 179 0.02 -6.17 -9.51
N VAL A 180 1.01 -5.32 -9.77
CA VAL A 180 2.20 -5.15 -8.92
C VAL A 180 2.05 -3.86 -8.12
N LEU A 181 2.24 -3.97 -6.81
CA LEU A 181 2.36 -2.87 -5.88
C LEU A 181 3.80 -2.78 -5.42
N ARG A 182 4.49 -1.69 -5.77
CA ARG A 182 5.84 -1.40 -5.29
C ARG A 182 5.83 -0.16 -4.41
N SER A 183 6.42 -0.28 -3.24
CA SER A 183 6.72 0.87 -2.37
C SER A 183 8.23 1.04 -2.28
N ARG A 184 8.69 2.28 -2.40
CA ARG A 184 10.11 2.65 -2.24
C ARG A 184 10.17 3.78 -1.22
N ASP A 185 10.96 3.61 -0.16
CA ASP A 185 11.03 4.53 0.96
C ASP A 185 12.48 4.88 1.29
N MET A 186 12.73 6.17 1.57
CA MET A 186 14.02 6.67 2.02
C MET A 186 14.28 6.44 3.51
N LYS A 187 13.26 6.04 4.25
CA LYS A 187 13.32 5.81 5.70
C LYS A 187 13.16 4.33 6.01
N THR A 188 13.93 3.85 6.97
CA THR A 188 13.81 2.52 7.56
C THR A 188 14.20 2.57 9.03
N GLY A 189 13.82 1.55 9.80
CA GLY A 189 14.14 1.44 11.22
C GLY A 189 13.12 2.07 12.16
N GLY A 190 13.25 1.75 13.46
CA GLY A 190 12.42 2.31 14.52
C GLY A 190 10.93 1.99 14.38
N PHE A 191 10.10 3.00 14.43
CA PHE A 191 8.64 2.88 14.34
C PHE A 191 8.18 2.20 13.05
N TRP A 192 8.85 2.45 11.91
CA TRP A 192 8.51 1.88 10.61
C TRP A 192 8.63 0.35 10.58
N ASP A 193 9.64 -0.22 11.24
CA ASP A 193 9.78 -1.68 11.33
C ASP A 193 8.67 -2.31 12.19
N ILE A 194 8.17 -1.58 13.19
CA ILE A 194 7.08 -2.07 14.06
C ILE A 194 5.76 -2.13 13.31
N ILE A 195 5.43 -1.11 12.49
CA ILE A 195 4.15 -1.06 11.77
C ILE A 195 4.15 -1.86 10.46
N ARG A 196 5.29 -2.25 9.96
CA ARG A 196 5.50 -2.96 8.67
C ARG A 196 4.62 -4.20 8.46
N PRO A 197 4.40 -5.09 9.47
CA PRO A 197 3.45 -6.19 9.33
C PRO A 197 2.00 -5.72 9.13
N GLY A 198 1.60 -4.61 9.77
CA GLY A 198 0.29 -3.99 9.59
C GLY A 198 0.13 -3.42 8.17
N VAL A 199 1.14 -2.72 7.66
CA VAL A 199 1.18 -2.23 6.26
C VAL A 199 1.05 -3.41 5.29
N PHE A 200 1.77 -4.51 5.51
CA PHE A 200 1.63 -5.72 4.69
C PHE A 200 0.19 -6.26 4.67
N ILE A 201 -0.45 -6.37 5.83
CA ILE A 201 -1.83 -6.87 5.93
C ILE A 201 -2.76 -5.96 5.12
N MET A 202 -2.63 -4.65 5.25
CA MET A 202 -3.48 -3.67 4.55
C MET A 202 -3.27 -3.72 3.04
N GLU A 203 -2.03 -3.67 2.56
CA GLU A 203 -1.72 -3.71 1.13
C GLU A 203 -2.10 -5.06 0.49
N ARG A 204 -1.89 -6.16 1.21
CA ARG A 204 -2.37 -7.47 0.76
C ARG A 204 -3.90 -7.49 0.65
N GLY A 205 -4.60 -6.95 1.64
CA GLY A 205 -6.06 -6.82 1.61
C GLY A 205 -6.52 -6.01 0.41
N MET A 206 -5.89 -4.87 0.16
CA MET A 206 -6.18 -3.98 -0.96
C MET A 206 -5.96 -4.68 -2.32
N LEU A 207 -4.83 -5.34 -2.53
CA LEU A 207 -4.57 -6.08 -3.77
C LEU A 207 -5.61 -7.17 -4.02
N LEU A 208 -5.98 -7.93 -2.99
CA LEU A 208 -7.03 -8.94 -3.08
C LEU A 208 -8.42 -8.32 -3.29
N GLY A 209 -8.71 -7.19 -2.67
CA GLY A 209 -9.97 -6.49 -2.83
C GLY A 209 -10.13 -5.86 -4.23
N ILE A 210 -9.06 -5.35 -4.83
CA ILE A 210 -9.05 -4.91 -6.24
C ILE A 210 -9.27 -6.12 -7.17
N LYS A 211 -8.54 -7.22 -6.93
CA LYS A 211 -8.68 -8.47 -7.69
C LYS A 211 -10.13 -8.95 -7.71
N GLU A 212 -10.75 -9.11 -6.54
CA GLU A 212 -12.12 -9.60 -6.40
C GLU A 212 -13.12 -8.75 -7.19
N ARG A 213 -12.96 -7.42 -7.13
CA ARG A 213 -13.85 -6.47 -7.81
C ARG A 213 -13.68 -6.49 -9.33
N ALA A 214 -12.45 -6.49 -9.80
CA ALA A 214 -12.16 -6.53 -11.24
C ALA A 214 -12.62 -7.87 -11.86
N GLU A 215 -12.36 -9.00 -11.22
CA GLU A 215 -12.82 -10.32 -11.68
C GLU A 215 -14.35 -10.46 -11.62
N GLY A 216 -15.03 -9.82 -10.65
CA GLY A 216 -16.48 -9.76 -10.58
C GLY A 216 -17.12 -8.94 -11.70
N MET A 217 -16.40 -8.02 -12.33
CA MET A 217 -16.83 -7.28 -13.53
C MET A 217 -16.68 -8.12 -14.79
N SER A 218 -15.55 -8.84 -14.93
CA SER A 218 -15.28 -9.68 -16.11
C SER A 218 -16.21 -10.88 -16.24
N GLY A 219 -16.84 -11.30 -15.15
CA GLY A 219 -17.81 -12.43 -15.12
C GLY A 219 -19.27 -12.06 -15.38
N ARG A 220 -19.56 -10.79 -15.73
CA ARG A 220 -20.90 -10.31 -16.09
C ARG A 220 -20.95 -9.97 -17.57
#